data_37849b242865a1ae39aed0fb5b980857
#
_entry.id   37849b242865a1ae39aed0fb5b980857
#
_cell.length_a   1.000
_cell.length_b   1.000
_cell.length_c   1.000
_cell.angle_alpha   90.00
_cell.angle_beta   90.00
_cell.angle_gamma   90.00
#
_symmetry.space_group_name_H-M   'P 1'
#
loop_
_entity.id
_entity.type
_entity.pdbx_description
1 polymer ?
#
loop_
_entity_poly.entity_id
_entity_poly.type
_entity_poly.pdbx_seq_one_letter_code
_entity_poly.pdbx_strand_id
1 'polypeptide(L)'
;MWDDLVCQPGKSWGIRVDVRFVNPIIRAATSLFAQMLRSPLDLGKPGLAPRRPYSGVTGVIEIRGGIVGTIALNLSNHLAIAAASTMREEKIREVNTEVFDAIGEMVNIIAGQAKSELAAHQLSLGLPTVLKDRLHMVRFSGTPVVRVPLYSKWGPLTIDFSMIAQPNRGQTVPARMTVPVIR
;
A
#
# COMPACT_ATOMS: atom_id res chain seq x y z
N MET A 1 -18.87 1.17 -12.36
CA MET A 1 -17.86 1.45 -13.40
C MET A 1 -16.41 1.26 -12.91
N TRP A 2 -16.20 0.81 -11.65
CA TRP A 2 -14.88 0.53 -11.08
C TRP A 2 -14.58 -0.96 -10.92
N ASP A 3 -15.61 -1.81 -10.96
CA ASP A 3 -15.48 -3.26 -10.76
C ASP A 3 -14.83 -4.00 -11.94
N ASP A 4 -14.83 -3.40 -13.13
CA ASP A 4 -14.27 -4.03 -14.34
C ASP A 4 -12.78 -3.77 -14.57
N LEU A 5 -12.16 -2.82 -13.85
CA LEU A 5 -10.74 -2.48 -14.00
C LEU A 5 -9.82 -3.18 -13.00
N VAL A 6 -10.39 -3.77 -11.96
CA VAL A 6 -9.66 -4.44 -10.91
C VAL A 6 -9.74 -5.94 -11.13
N CYS A 7 -8.63 -6.51 -11.56
CA CYS A 7 -8.29 -7.94 -11.63
C CYS A 7 -9.48 -8.91 -11.62
N GLN A 8 -9.98 -9.30 -12.78
CA GLN A 8 -11.02 -10.34 -12.90
C GLN A 8 -10.49 -11.68 -12.35
N PRO A 9 -11.28 -12.41 -11.54
CA PRO A 9 -10.91 -13.74 -11.12
C PRO A 9 -10.77 -14.65 -12.35
N GLY A 10 -9.55 -15.15 -12.60
CA GLY A 10 -9.28 -16.08 -13.71
C GLY A 10 -8.23 -15.65 -14.74
N LYS A 11 -7.79 -14.38 -14.77
CA LYS A 11 -6.62 -13.99 -15.58
C LYS A 11 -5.36 -14.08 -14.73
N SER A 12 -4.60 -15.16 -14.92
CA SER A 12 -3.31 -15.35 -14.29
C SER A 12 -2.28 -14.36 -14.86
N TRP A 13 -1.89 -13.39 -14.06
CA TRP A 13 -0.71 -12.55 -14.30
C TRP A 13 0.58 -13.27 -13.88
N GLY A 14 0.59 -14.60 -13.79
CA GLY A 14 1.73 -15.39 -13.31
C GLY A 14 2.07 -15.19 -11.82
N ILE A 15 1.38 -14.28 -11.12
CA ILE A 15 1.59 -13.95 -9.72
C ILE A 15 0.21 -13.91 -9.06
N ARG A 16 0.02 -14.72 -8.04
CA ARG A 16 -1.21 -14.70 -7.23
C ARG A 16 -1.18 -13.46 -6.34
N VAL A 17 -1.58 -12.32 -6.87
CA VAL A 17 -1.93 -11.16 -6.07
C VAL A 17 -3.38 -11.35 -5.65
N ASP A 18 -3.63 -11.42 -4.36
CA ASP A 18 -4.99 -11.52 -3.86
C ASP A 18 -5.68 -10.15 -3.95
N VAL A 19 -6.55 -10.01 -4.93
CA VAL A 19 -7.32 -8.77 -5.18
C VAL A 19 -8.10 -8.29 -3.96
N ARG A 20 -8.44 -9.20 -3.04
CA ARG A 20 -9.12 -8.85 -1.79
C ARG A 20 -8.30 -7.88 -0.94
N PHE A 21 -6.97 -7.88 -1.07
CA PHE A 21 -6.08 -6.95 -0.37
C PHE A 21 -5.78 -5.69 -1.17
N VAL A 22 -5.86 -5.77 -2.49
CA VAL A 22 -5.56 -4.65 -3.40
C VAL A 22 -6.66 -3.60 -3.36
N ASN A 23 -7.91 -4.03 -3.51
CA ASN A 23 -9.05 -3.15 -3.66
C ASN A 23 -9.27 -2.22 -2.46
N PRO A 24 -9.21 -2.69 -1.21
CA PRO A 24 -9.31 -1.82 -0.04
C PRO A 24 -8.28 -0.69 -0.03
N ILE A 25 -7.04 -0.98 -0.41
CA ILE A 25 -5.96 0.02 -0.45
C ILE A 25 -6.22 1.07 -1.53
N ILE A 26 -6.63 0.63 -2.73
CA ILE A 26 -6.94 1.55 -3.84
C ILE A 26 -8.12 2.45 -3.46
N ARG A 27 -9.21 1.87 -2.93
CA ARG A 27 -10.38 2.66 -2.49
C ARG A 27 -10.01 3.67 -1.41
N ALA A 28 -9.24 3.26 -0.42
CA ALA A 28 -8.77 4.14 0.64
C ALA A 28 -7.96 5.32 0.09
N ALA A 29 -7.02 5.05 -0.82
CA ALA A 29 -6.20 6.10 -1.44
C ALA A 29 -7.04 7.05 -2.30
N THR A 30 -7.93 6.53 -3.15
CA THR A 30 -8.80 7.37 -3.99
C THR A 30 -9.76 8.21 -3.15
N SER A 31 -10.32 7.65 -2.08
CA SER A 31 -11.17 8.37 -1.13
C SER A 31 -10.42 9.51 -0.45
N LEU A 32 -9.22 9.23 0.10
CA LEU A 32 -8.40 10.23 0.77
C LEU A 32 -8.08 11.41 -0.17
N PHE A 33 -7.59 11.12 -1.37
CA PHE A 33 -7.21 12.16 -2.33
C PHE A 33 -8.44 12.97 -2.80
N ALA A 34 -9.57 12.33 -3.03
CA ALA A 34 -10.79 13.03 -3.44
C ALA A 34 -11.34 13.93 -2.34
N GLN A 35 -11.42 13.41 -1.10
CA GLN A 35 -12.10 14.11 0.00
C GLN A 35 -11.20 15.12 0.71
N MET A 36 -9.96 14.74 1.05
CA MET A 36 -9.07 15.61 1.81
C MET A 36 -8.23 16.53 0.92
N LEU A 37 -7.80 16.04 -0.25
CA LEU A 37 -6.91 16.79 -1.12
C LEU A 37 -7.64 17.46 -2.30
N ARG A 38 -8.93 17.22 -2.46
CA ARG A 38 -9.74 17.73 -3.59
C ARG A 38 -9.05 17.47 -4.94
N SER A 39 -8.46 16.28 -5.05
CA SER A 39 -7.68 15.83 -6.20
C SER A 39 -8.01 14.38 -6.49
N PRO A 40 -9.07 14.09 -7.27
CA PRO A 40 -9.36 12.73 -7.71
C PRO A 40 -8.12 12.09 -8.33
N LEU A 41 -7.99 10.78 -8.16
CA LEU A 41 -6.88 9.99 -8.71
C LEU A 41 -7.34 9.20 -9.92
N ASP A 42 -6.56 9.28 -10.98
CA ASP A 42 -6.65 8.33 -12.08
C ASP A 42 -5.79 7.10 -11.76
N LEU A 43 -6.34 5.91 -12.03
CA LEU A 43 -5.70 4.64 -11.74
C LEU A 43 -4.89 4.16 -12.95
N GLY A 44 -3.59 3.93 -12.74
CA GLY A 44 -2.76 3.24 -13.70
C GLY A 44 -2.86 1.72 -13.58
N LYS A 45 -2.23 0.98 -14.49
CA LYS A 45 -2.25 -0.49 -14.49
C LYS A 45 -1.41 -1.03 -13.34
N PRO A 46 -1.99 -1.77 -12.38
CA PRO A 46 -1.22 -2.44 -11.34
C PRO A 46 -0.26 -3.47 -11.91
N GLY A 47 0.88 -3.66 -11.23
CA GLY A 47 1.90 -4.61 -11.65
C GLY A 47 2.88 -4.95 -10.53
N LEU A 48 3.97 -5.63 -10.85
CA LEU A 48 5.05 -5.86 -9.90
C LEU A 48 5.85 -4.59 -9.67
N ALA A 49 6.18 -4.33 -8.41
CA ALA A 49 7.10 -3.25 -8.08
C ALA A 49 8.51 -3.61 -8.57
N PRO A 50 9.18 -2.71 -9.31
CA PRO A 50 10.57 -2.92 -9.68
C PRO A 50 11.46 -2.86 -8.44
N ARG A 51 12.47 -3.73 -8.37
CA ARG A 51 13.49 -3.70 -7.31
C ARG A 51 14.48 -2.56 -7.56
N ARG A 52 14.09 -1.34 -7.25
CA ARG A 52 14.94 -0.15 -7.37
C ARG A 52 14.63 0.82 -6.23
N PRO A 53 15.59 1.70 -5.90
CA PRO A 53 15.37 2.73 -4.89
C PRO A 53 14.20 3.65 -5.24
N TYR A 54 13.55 4.15 -4.21
CA TYR A 54 12.56 5.22 -4.29
C TYR A 54 13.25 6.57 -4.26
N SER A 55 12.55 7.58 -4.78
CA SER A 55 12.96 8.99 -4.70
C SER A 55 11.80 9.83 -4.20
N GLY A 56 12.08 11.01 -3.66
CA GLY A 56 11.06 11.89 -3.10
C GLY A 56 10.73 11.54 -1.65
N VAL A 57 9.45 11.55 -1.29
CA VAL A 57 8.97 11.28 0.07
C VAL A 57 8.15 9.99 0.05
N THR A 58 8.47 9.06 0.95
CA THR A 58 7.74 7.79 1.06
C THR A 58 7.23 7.57 2.48
N GLY A 59 5.92 7.52 2.65
CA GLY A 59 5.28 7.06 3.88
C GLY A 59 5.18 5.54 3.87
N VAL A 60 5.59 4.89 4.96
CA VAL A 60 5.59 3.43 5.10
C VAL A 60 4.85 3.04 6.38
N ILE A 61 4.00 2.03 6.29
CA ILE A 61 3.31 1.47 7.46
C ILE A 61 3.30 -0.06 7.38
N GLU A 62 3.53 -0.70 8.52
CA GLU A 62 3.44 -2.15 8.67
C GLU A 62 2.05 -2.59 9.10
N ILE A 63 1.62 -3.73 8.60
CA ILE A 63 0.38 -4.41 8.97
C ILE A 63 0.76 -5.75 9.63
N ARG A 64 0.10 -6.06 10.74
CA ARG A 64 0.29 -7.29 11.52
C ARG A 64 -1.07 -7.88 11.91
N GLY A 65 -1.08 -9.19 12.17
CA GLY A 65 -2.29 -9.92 12.55
C GLY A 65 -2.53 -11.14 11.66
N GLY A 66 -3.76 -11.42 11.28
CA GLY A 66 -4.08 -12.49 10.32
C GLY A 66 -3.49 -12.25 8.91
N ILE A 67 -3.02 -11.04 8.66
CA ILE A 67 -2.22 -10.65 7.49
C ILE A 67 -0.98 -9.93 8.01
N VAL A 68 0.19 -10.25 7.45
CA VAL A 68 1.41 -9.49 7.64
C VAL A 68 1.73 -8.79 6.33
N GLY A 69 2.03 -7.50 6.39
CA GLY A 69 2.26 -6.72 5.19
C GLY A 69 2.95 -5.38 5.43
N THR A 70 3.26 -4.72 4.34
CA THR A 70 3.82 -3.37 4.32
C THR A 70 3.13 -2.59 3.21
N ILE A 71 2.70 -1.38 3.50
CA ILE A 71 2.22 -0.40 2.52
C ILE A 71 3.22 0.75 2.46
N ALA A 72 3.59 1.15 1.25
CA ALA A 72 4.45 2.30 0.98
C ALA A 72 3.76 3.25 0.00
N LEU A 73 3.51 4.48 0.43
CA LEU A 73 2.99 5.57 -0.39
C LEU A 73 4.16 6.45 -0.81
N ASN A 74 4.51 6.45 -2.09
CA ASN A 74 5.63 7.25 -2.62
C ASN A 74 5.13 8.43 -3.47
N LEU A 75 5.64 9.60 -3.15
CA LEU A 75 5.31 10.88 -3.79
C LEU A 75 6.58 11.61 -4.23
N SER A 76 6.50 12.36 -5.33
CA SER A 76 7.52 13.36 -5.63
C SER A 76 7.53 14.44 -4.55
N ASN A 77 8.66 15.14 -4.38
CA ASN A 77 8.74 16.26 -3.42
C ASN A 77 7.67 17.33 -3.68
N HIS A 78 7.43 17.65 -4.94
CA HIS A 78 6.41 18.63 -5.34
C HIS A 78 4.99 18.17 -4.91
N LEU A 79 4.65 16.92 -5.16
CA LEU A 79 3.33 16.39 -4.78
C LEU A 79 3.19 16.30 -3.25
N ALA A 80 4.23 15.89 -2.53
CA ALA A 80 4.24 15.83 -1.07
C ALA A 80 4.01 17.21 -0.44
N ILE A 81 4.68 18.25 -0.96
CA ILE A 81 4.48 19.64 -0.53
C ILE A 81 3.05 20.12 -0.83
N ALA A 82 2.52 19.84 -2.03
CA ALA A 82 1.17 20.25 -2.40
C ALA A 82 0.11 19.54 -1.54
N ALA A 83 0.28 18.24 -1.26
CA ALA A 83 -0.60 17.48 -0.39
C ALA A 83 -0.58 18.02 1.04
N ALA A 84 0.61 18.22 1.62
CA ALA A 84 0.76 18.77 2.97
C ALA A 84 0.17 20.18 3.08
N SER A 85 0.43 21.04 2.09
CA SER A 85 -0.14 22.40 2.05
C SER A 85 -1.67 22.38 2.03
N THR A 86 -2.26 21.42 1.30
CA THR A 86 -3.72 21.29 1.24
C THR A 86 -4.30 20.76 2.55
N MET A 87 -3.65 19.76 3.17
CA MET A 87 -4.12 19.17 4.42
C MET A 87 -4.04 20.14 5.61
N ARG A 88 -3.02 21.00 5.63
CA ARG A 88 -2.82 21.97 6.71
C ARG A 88 -3.46 23.34 6.44
N GLU A 89 -4.00 23.54 5.25
CA GLU A 89 -4.51 24.84 4.79
C GLU A 89 -3.45 25.95 4.90
N GLU A 90 -2.17 25.58 4.76
CA GLU A 90 -1.01 26.46 4.91
C GLU A 90 -0.05 26.31 3.73
N LYS A 91 0.60 27.39 3.33
CA LYS A 91 1.56 27.39 2.22
C LYS A 91 2.92 26.84 2.67
N ILE A 92 3.16 25.58 2.42
CA ILE A 92 4.46 24.91 2.60
C ILE A 92 5.28 25.06 1.31
N ARG A 93 6.57 25.37 1.41
CA ARG A 93 7.43 25.66 0.25
C ARG A 93 8.54 24.63 0.04
N GLU A 94 8.85 23.83 1.06
CA GLU A 94 9.92 22.84 1.03
C GLU A 94 9.52 21.59 1.83
N VAL A 95 10.23 20.51 1.62
CA VAL A 95 10.01 19.28 2.38
C VAL A 95 10.64 19.41 3.77
N ASN A 96 9.79 19.54 4.77
CA ASN A 96 10.11 19.75 6.20
C ASN A 96 9.31 18.75 7.07
N THR A 97 9.35 18.93 8.38
CA THR A 97 8.62 18.10 9.36
C THR A 97 7.12 18.07 9.12
N GLU A 98 6.52 19.19 8.71
CA GLU A 98 5.07 19.28 8.43
C GLU A 98 4.67 18.40 7.23
N VAL A 99 5.55 18.33 6.21
CA VAL A 99 5.35 17.40 5.10
C VAL A 99 5.47 15.97 5.58
N PHE A 100 6.40 15.64 6.47
CA PHE A 100 6.54 14.29 7.00
C PHE A 100 5.31 13.88 7.82
N ASP A 101 4.81 14.76 8.68
CA ASP A 101 3.60 14.51 9.44
C ASP A 101 2.40 14.26 8.52
N ALA A 102 2.22 15.10 7.50
CA ALA A 102 1.13 14.95 6.55
C ALA A 102 1.23 13.63 5.77
N ILE A 103 2.41 13.24 5.29
CA ILE A 103 2.58 11.98 4.56
C ILE A 103 2.43 10.76 5.49
N GLY A 104 2.91 10.86 6.73
CA GLY A 104 2.67 9.86 7.77
C GLY A 104 1.18 9.65 8.04
N GLU A 105 0.42 10.75 8.16
CA GLU A 105 -1.03 10.71 8.34
C GLU A 105 -1.74 10.11 7.13
N MET A 106 -1.35 10.49 5.91
CA MET A 106 -1.93 9.93 4.69
C MET A 106 -1.79 8.40 4.63
N VAL A 107 -0.58 7.87 4.88
CA VAL A 107 -0.37 6.41 4.83
C VAL A 107 -1.13 5.70 5.97
N ASN A 108 -1.25 6.34 7.13
CA ASN A 108 -2.00 5.83 8.27
C ASN A 108 -3.52 5.77 7.96
N ILE A 109 -4.08 6.81 7.36
CA ILE A 109 -5.49 6.85 6.92
C ILE A 109 -5.75 5.76 5.88
N ILE A 110 -4.90 5.62 4.86
CA ILE A 110 -5.04 4.58 3.83
C ILE A 110 -5.04 3.19 4.47
N ALA A 111 -4.07 2.91 5.33
CA ALA A 111 -3.98 1.63 6.02
C ALA A 111 -5.15 1.38 6.97
N GLY A 112 -5.61 2.42 7.68
CA GLY A 112 -6.75 2.35 8.59
C GLY A 112 -8.07 2.04 7.88
N GLN A 113 -8.35 2.68 6.77
CA GLN A 113 -9.52 2.39 5.94
C GLN A 113 -9.44 0.97 5.34
N ALA A 114 -8.30 0.59 4.79
CA ALA A 114 -8.10 -0.77 4.27
C ALA A 114 -8.26 -1.83 5.37
N LYS A 115 -7.76 -1.57 6.59
CA LYS A 115 -7.95 -2.44 7.76
C LYS A 115 -9.43 -2.62 8.09
N SER A 116 -10.23 -1.57 8.03
CA SER A 116 -11.67 -1.64 8.34
C SER A 116 -12.41 -2.57 7.37
N GLU A 117 -12.05 -2.55 6.09
CA GLU A 117 -12.61 -3.48 5.09
C GLU A 117 -12.10 -4.92 5.25
N LEU A 118 -10.94 -5.10 5.88
CA LEU A 118 -10.31 -6.39 6.14
C LEU A 118 -10.50 -6.86 7.60
N ALA A 119 -11.55 -6.41 8.27
CA ALA A 119 -11.80 -6.64 9.71
C ALA A 119 -11.76 -8.11 10.13
N ALA A 120 -12.17 -9.04 9.26
CA ALA A 120 -12.13 -10.48 9.51
C ALA A 120 -10.72 -11.02 9.81
N HIS A 121 -9.66 -10.29 9.46
CA HIS A 121 -8.27 -10.69 9.67
C HIS A 121 -7.64 -10.15 10.96
N GLN A 122 -8.41 -9.43 11.80
CA GLN A 122 -7.94 -8.88 13.08
C GLN A 122 -6.61 -8.15 12.96
N LEU A 123 -6.53 -7.17 12.06
CA LEU A 123 -5.31 -6.45 11.75
C LEU A 123 -4.96 -5.39 12.80
N SER A 124 -3.68 -5.24 13.07
CA SER A 124 -3.09 -4.10 13.78
C SER A 124 -2.14 -3.35 12.84
N LEU A 125 -2.04 -2.05 13.02
CA LEU A 125 -1.14 -1.17 12.26
C LEU A 125 0.05 -0.80 13.13
N GLY A 126 1.23 -0.76 12.52
CA GLY A 126 2.41 -0.16 13.13
C GLY A 126 2.33 1.37 13.14
N LEU A 127 3.36 2.02 13.65
CA LEU A 127 3.51 3.46 13.51
C LEU A 127 4.01 3.79 12.10
N PRO A 128 3.48 4.84 11.46
CA PRO A 128 3.97 5.27 10.16
C PRO A 128 5.41 5.79 10.28
N THR A 129 6.22 5.46 9.28
CA THR A 129 7.58 5.97 9.12
C THR A 129 7.65 6.71 7.80
N VAL A 130 8.28 7.90 7.78
CA VAL A 130 8.46 8.66 6.55
C VAL A 130 9.94 8.73 6.19
N LEU A 131 10.25 8.34 4.96
CA LEU A 131 11.58 8.33 4.40
C LEU A 131 11.70 9.46 3.38
N LYS A 132 12.79 10.22 3.47
CA LYS A 132 13.16 11.25 2.52
C LYS A 132 14.67 11.20 2.30
N ASP A 133 15.07 10.67 1.19
CA ASP A 133 16.44 10.75 0.70
C ASP A 133 16.42 10.84 -0.81
N ARG A 134 17.54 11.25 -1.38
CA ARG A 134 17.68 11.31 -2.84
C ARG A 134 17.35 9.93 -3.47
N LEU A 135 17.77 8.86 -2.78
CA LEU A 135 17.43 7.47 -3.10
C LEU A 135 17.35 6.69 -1.78
N HIS A 136 16.23 5.99 -1.55
CA HIS A 136 16.03 5.18 -0.35
C HIS A 136 15.36 3.84 -0.66
N MET A 137 15.55 2.87 0.21
CA MET A 137 14.97 1.54 0.07
C MET A 137 13.88 1.33 1.10
N VAL A 138 12.78 0.72 0.67
CA VAL A 138 11.72 0.25 1.56
C VAL A 138 11.86 -1.26 1.73
N ARG A 139 11.83 -1.72 2.98
CA ARG A 139 11.75 -3.14 3.30
C ARG A 139 10.29 -3.56 3.34
N PHE A 140 9.93 -4.53 2.54
CA PHE A 140 8.60 -5.13 2.52
C PHE A 140 8.60 -6.45 3.31
N SER A 141 7.53 -6.70 4.06
CA SER A 141 7.38 -7.89 4.90
C SER A 141 7.18 -9.18 4.10
N GLY A 142 7.05 -9.08 2.78
CA GLY A 142 6.85 -10.25 1.92
C GLY A 142 6.99 -9.98 0.44
N THR A 143 6.80 -11.04 -0.34
CA THR A 143 6.82 -11.01 -1.80
C THR A 143 5.61 -11.78 -2.35
N PRO A 144 5.05 -11.40 -3.50
CA PRO A 144 5.45 -10.29 -4.36
C PRO A 144 5.08 -8.93 -3.78
N VAL A 145 5.79 -7.88 -4.22
CA VAL A 145 5.41 -6.50 -3.98
C VAL A 145 4.62 -6.01 -5.19
N VAL A 146 3.42 -5.53 -4.96
CA VAL A 146 2.53 -4.97 -5.99
C VAL A 146 2.68 -3.47 -6.01
N ARG A 147 2.82 -2.90 -7.19
CA ARG A 147 2.79 -1.46 -7.43
C ARG A 147 1.48 -1.06 -8.10
N VAL A 148 0.84 -0.05 -7.56
CA VAL A 148 -0.30 0.64 -8.16
C VAL A 148 0.13 2.05 -8.51
N PRO A 149 0.33 2.37 -9.81
CA PRO A 149 0.54 3.74 -10.25
C PRO A 149 -0.76 4.53 -10.13
N LEU A 150 -0.66 5.77 -9.64
CA LEU A 150 -1.78 6.68 -9.47
C LEU A 150 -1.38 8.06 -10.00
N TYR A 151 -2.34 8.81 -10.50
CA TYR A 151 -2.09 10.12 -11.09
C TYR A 151 -3.03 11.14 -10.46
N SER A 152 -2.46 12.18 -9.88
CA SER A 152 -3.18 13.31 -9.31
C SER A 152 -2.98 14.56 -10.15
N LYS A 153 -3.74 15.62 -9.87
CA LYS A 153 -3.51 16.95 -10.51
C LYS A 153 -2.11 17.52 -10.27
N TRP A 154 -1.39 17.03 -9.25
CA TRP A 154 -0.02 17.46 -8.95
C TRP A 154 1.06 16.52 -9.47
N GLY A 155 0.68 15.48 -10.19
CA GLY A 155 1.59 14.52 -10.79
C GLY A 155 1.42 13.09 -10.29
N PRO A 156 2.33 12.20 -10.72
CA PRO A 156 2.24 10.79 -10.40
C PRO A 156 2.67 10.47 -8.97
N LEU A 157 2.07 9.42 -8.42
CA LEU A 157 2.46 8.76 -7.18
C LEU A 157 2.33 7.25 -7.35
N THR A 158 2.88 6.49 -6.41
CA THR A 158 2.70 5.04 -6.38
C THR A 158 2.32 4.57 -4.99
N ILE A 159 1.49 3.54 -4.94
CA ILE A 159 1.31 2.74 -3.73
C ILE A 159 1.87 1.37 -4.01
N ASP A 160 2.91 1.01 -3.25
CA ASP A 160 3.51 -0.31 -3.29
C ASP A 160 3.14 -1.05 -2.01
N PHE A 161 2.77 -2.32 -2.13
CA PHE A 161 2.44 -3.11 -0.95
C PHE A 161 2.76 -4.58 -1.13
N SER A 162 3.04 -5.24 -0.02
CA SER A 162 3.04 -6.70 0.10
C SER A 162 2.08 -7.10 1.21
N MET A 163 1.31 -8.16 1.00
CA MET A 163 0.42 -8.71 2.01
C MET A 163 0.42 -10.23 1.92
N ILE A 164 0.66 -10.89 3.04
CA ILE A 164 0.69 -12.34 3.17
C ILE A 164 -0.27 -12.73 4.27
N ALA A 165 -1.28 -13.54 3.93
CA ALA A 165 -2.15 -14.15 4.93
C ALA A 165 -1.34 -15.10 5.82
N GLN A 166 -1.47 -14.94 7.14
CA GLN A 166 -0.88 -15.87 8.09
C GLN A 166 -1.80 -17.08 8.22
N PRO A 167 -1.25 -18.30 8.22
CA PRO A 167 -2.04 -19.48 8.54
C PRO A 167 -2.61 -19.32 9.96
N ASN A 168 -3.90 -19.58 10.11
CA ASN A 168 -4.56 -19.56 11.41
C ASN A 168 -3.78 -20.48 12.38
N ARG A 169 -3.31 -19.94 13.51
CA ARG A 169 -2.55 -20.71 14.52
C ARG A 169 -3.30 -21.90 15.13
N GLY A 170 -4.54 -22.16 14.69
CA GLY A 170 -5.38 -23.29 15.12
C GLY A 170 -5.56 -24.40 14.07
N GLN A 171 -5.07 -24.27 12.84
CA GLN A 171 -5.06 -25.35 11.87
C GLN A 171 -3.71 -26.05 11.91
N THR A 172 -3.62 -27.13 12.66
CA THR A 172 -2.56 -28.15 12.50
C THR A 172 -2.57 -28.57 11.03
N VAL A 173 -1.48 -28.26 10.31
CA VAL A 173 -1.24 -28.82 8.98
C VAL A 173 -1.28 -30.34 9.15
N PRO A 174 -2.16 -31.08 8.46
CA PRO A 174 -2.12 -32.54 8.54
C PRO A 174 -0.73 -32.99 8.11
N ALA A 175 -0.09 -33.79 8.94
CA ALA A 175 1.23 -34.37 8.68
C ALA A 175 1.24 -34.95 7.26
N ARG A 176 2.25 -34.60 6.47
CA ARG A 176 2.47 -35.19 5.14
C ARG A 176 2.27 -36.70 5.25
N MET A 177 1.30 -37.20 4.51
CA MET A 177 1.17 -38.65 4.30
C MET A 177 2.51 -39.14 3.75
N THR A 178 3.25 -39.86 4.55
CA THR A 178 4.40 -40.63 4.10
C THR A 178 3.87 -41.69 3.10
N VAL A 179 4.25 -41.50 1.84
CA VAL A 179 4.02 -42.50 0.81
C VAL A 179 4.82 -43.74 1.20
N PRO A 180 4.21 -44.92 1.35
CA PRO A 180 4.96 -46.14 1.63
C PRO A 180 5.84 -46.48 0.44
N VAL A 181 7.15 -46.61 0.67
CA VAL A 181 8.07 -47.16 -0.32
C VAL A 181 7.73 -48.65 -0.48
N ILE A 182 7.19 -49.01 -1.63
CA ILE A 182 7.01 -50.41 -2.02
C ILE A 182 8.38 -50.93 -2.45
N ARG A 183 8.85 -51.95 -1.77
CA ARG A 183 10.02 -52.76 -2.15
C ARG A 183 9.66 -53.73 -3.23
#